data_dc222606f34d323fe86cfccda6276e96
#
_entry.id   dc222606f34d323fe86cfccda6276e96
#
_cell.length_a   1.000
_cell.length_b   1.000
_cell.length_c   1.000
_cell.angle_alpha   90.00
_cell.angle_beta   90.00
_cell.angle_gamma   90.00
#
_symmetry.space_group_name_H-M   'P 1'
#
loop_
_entity.id
_entity.type
_entity.pdbx_description
1 polymer ?
#
loop_
_entity_poly.entity_id
_entity_poly.type
_entity_poly.pdbx_seq_one_letter_code
_entity_poly.pdbx_strand_id
1 'polypeptide(L)'
;MSEGLSARQRWAHIAMGMQQDVAAYGALQTMLGEQFHAALRHDAAAMQAVAQRITAQAQALEQSRLQRVAHARALLPAGTPVTMTALFALLQAPLQQQLRNLWRQLEALVQHCKALNVRNCQLIMEQAQTMRQVLGGGNHEEGIYGPG
;
A
#
# COMPACT_ATOMS: atom_id res chain seq x y z
N MET A 1 -33.89 -9.81 7.10
CA MET A 1 -32.92 -10.40 6.91
C MET A 1 -32.11 -9.92 5.91
N SER A 2 -31.09 -9.71 6.16
CA SER A 2 -30.27 -9.25 5.31
C SER A 2 -29.89 -10.19 4.42
N GLU A 3 -30.45 -10.34 3.62
CA GLU A 3 -30.02 -11.08 2.78
C GLU A 3 -28.89 -10.75 2.17
N GLY A 4 -28.13 -11.37 1.87
CA GLY A 4 -26.96 -11.12 1.20
C GLY A 4 -27.13 -10.39 -0.08
N LEU A 5 -26.07 -9.81 -0.57
CA LEU A 5 -26.07 -9.17 -1.86
C LEU A 5 -26.18 -10.23 -2.96
N SER A 6 -26.79 -9.84 -4.07
CA SER A 6 -26.82 -10.71 -5.25
C SER A 6 -25.43 -10.82 -5.85
N ALA A 7 -25.22 -11.84 -6.70
CA ALA A 7 -23.97 -11.99 -7.42
C ALA A 7 -23.65 -10.74 -8.24
N ARG A 8 -24.65 -10.19 -8.91
CA ARG A 8 -24.49 -8.97 -9.71
C ARG A 8 -24.01 -7.79 -8.85
N GLN A 9 -24.60 -7.64 -7.66
CA GLN A 9 -24.20 -6.58 -6.74
C GLN A 9 -22.77 -6.77 -6.24
N ARG A 10 -22.38 -8.01 -5.93
CA ARG A 10 -21.02 -8.31 -5.50
C ARG A 10 -19.99 -8.01 -6.59
N TRP A 11 -20.30 -8.37 -7.84
CA TRP A 11 -19.43 -8.04 -8.95
C TRP A 11 -19.29 -6.54 -9.15
N ALA A 12 -20.39 -5.80 -8.99
CA ALA A 12 -20.36 -4.34 -9.06
C ALA A 12 -19.47 -3.75 -7.97
N HIS A 13 -19.56 -4.27 -6.75
CA HIS A 13 -18.70 -3.82 -5.66
C HIS A 13 -17.23 -4.13 -5.92
N ILE A 14 -16.94 -5.31 -6.48
CA ILE A 14 -15.55 -5.68 -6.81
C ILE A 14 -15.00 -4.74 -7.88
N ALA A 15 -15.73 -4.52 -8.94
CA ALA A 15 -15.27 -3.66 -10.04
C ALA A 15 -15.07 -2.23 -9.56
N MET A 16 -16.05 -1.68 -8.84
CA MET A 16 -15.96 -0.32 -8.32
C MET A 16 -14.82 -0.19 -7.32
N GLY A 17 -14.67 -1.17 -6.44
CA GLY A 17 -13.59 -1.18 -5.45
C GLY A 17 -12.22 -1.19 -6.10
N MET A 18 -12.04 -1.97 -7.18
CA MET A 18 -10.76 -1.99 -7.91
C MET A 18 -10.49 -0.64 -8.59
N GLN A 19 -11.51 0.00 -9.16
CA GLN A 19 -11.35 1.32 -9.75
C GLN A 19 -10.97 2.37 -8.70
N GLN A 20 -11.62 2.32 -7.56
CA GLN A 20 -11.31 3.21 -6.44
C GLN A 20 -9.89 2.95 -5.93
N ASP A 21 -9.47 1.69 -5.87
CA ASP A 21 -8.13 1.33 -5.43
C ASP A 21 -7.05 1.82 -6.40
N VAL A 22 -7.31 1.79 -7.69
CA VAL A 22 -6.37 2.36 -8.67
C VAL A 22 -6.14 3.84 -8.36
N ALA A 23 -7.20 4.60 -8.11
CA ALA A 23 -7.08 6.01 -7.74
C ALA A 23 -6.38 6.17 -6.39
N ALA A 24 -6.70 5.32 -5.42
CA ALA A 24 -6.12 5.38 -4.08
C ALA A 24 -4.63 5.05 -4.07
N TYR A 25 -4.18 4.07 -4.87
CA TYR A 25 -2.76 3.78 -5.02
C TYR A 25 -2.03 4.89 -5.77
N GLY A 26 -2.70 5.56 -6.72
CA GLY A 26 -2.14 6.75 -7.35
C GLY A 26 -1.89 7.87 -6.35
N ALA A 27 -2.83 8.09 -5.44
CA ALA A 27 -2.65 9.06 -4.36
C ALA A 27 -1.53 8.64 -3.40
N LEU A 28 -1.45 7.35 -3.08
CA LEU A 28 -0.38 6.82 -2.23
C LEU A 28 0.99 7.03 -2.87
N GLN A 29 1.08 6.82 -4.17
CA GLN A 29 2.31 7.06 -4.92
C GLN A 29 2.77 8.52 -4.76
N THR A 30 1.84 9.45 -4.87
CA THR A 30 2.12 10.88 -4.66
C THR A 30 2.59 11.16 -3.23
N MET A 31 1.92 10.57 -2.24
CA MET A 31 2.31 10.73 -0.83
C MET A 31 3.72 10.19 -0.57
N LEU A 32 4.07 9.04 -1.16
CA LEU A 32 5.41 8.47 -1.03
C LEU A 32 6.48 9.37 -1.67
N GLY A 33 6.14 10.04 -2.77
CA GLY A 33 7.00 11.05 -3.37
C GLY A 33 7.21 12.25 -2.45
N GLU A 34 6.13 12.74 -1.84
CA GLU A 34 6.22 13.82 -0.85
C GLU A 34 7.09 13.43 0.33
N GLN A 35 6.94 12.21 0.82
CA GLN A 35 7.75 11.69 1.92
C GLN A 35 9.23 11.69 1.56
N PHE A 36 9.57 11.22 0.36
CA PHE A 36 10.94 11.19 -0.12
C PHE A 36 11.55 12.59 -0.13
N HIS A 37 10.83 13.56 -0.70
CA HIS A 37 11.32 14.92 -0.78
C HIS A 37 11.42 15.59 0.60
N ALA A 38 10.48 15.32 1.50
CA ALA A 38 10.55 15.81 2.86
C ALA A 38 11.78 15.24 3.59
N ALA A 39 12.07 13.95 3.37
CA ALA A 39 13.25 13.32 3.94
C ALA A 39 14.54 13.93 3.40
N LEU A 40 14.61 14.20 2.08
CA LEU A 40 15.78 14.83 1.50
C LEU A 40 16.05 16.22 2.07
N ARG A 41 14.99 16.94 2.44
CA ARG A 41 15.13 18.27 3.05
C ARG A 41 15.29 18.23 4.55
N HIS A 42 15.27 17.05 5.16
CA HIS A 42 15.28 16.88 6.62
C HIS A 42 14.15 17.66 7.30
N ASP A 43 12.99 17.73 6.65
CA ASP A 43 11.82 18.44 7.17
C ASP A 43 10.99 17.47 8.02
N ALA A 44 11.29 17.44 9.31
CA ALA A 44 10.65 16.48 10.23
C ALA A 44 9.14 16.68 10.32
N ALA A 45 8.67 17.93 10.35
CA ALA A 45 7.24 18.19 10.44
C ALA A 45 6.50 17.71 9.19
N ALA A 46 7.06 17.97 8.00
CA ALA A 46 6.48 17.48 6.75
C ALA A 46 6.51 15.96 6.67
N MET A 47 7.61 15.33 7.13
CA MET A 47 7.73 13.86 7.17
C MET A 47 6.64 13.25 8.05
N GLN A 48 6.41 13.83 9.22
CA GLN A 48 5.39 13.33 10.13
C GLN A 48 3.99 13.49 9.54
N ALA A 49 3.70 14.64 8.97
CA ALA A 49 2.40 14.92 8.39
C ALA A 49 2.07 13.95 7.23
N VAL A 50 3.03 13.72 6.33
CA VAL A 50 2.80 12.82 5.21
C VAL A 50 2.74 11.37 5.68
N ALA A 51 3.50 10.99 6.71
CA ALA A 51 3.45 9.64 7.26
C ALA A 51 2.06 9.31 7.82
N GLN A 52 1.41 10.28 8.46
CA GLN A 52 0.03 10.10 8.93
C GLN A 52 -0.94 9.89 7.77
N ARG A 53 -0.77 10.64 6.70
CA ARG A 53 -1.61 10.49 5.49
C ARG A 53 -1.37 9.14 4.83
N ILE A 54 -0.13 8.69 4.75
CA ILE A 54 0.22 7.36 4.21
C ILE A 54 -0.44 6.26 5.04
N THR A 55 -0.36 6.36 6.36
CA THR A 55 -0.97 5.38 7.25
C THR A 55 -2.48 5.30 7.05
N ALA A 56 -3.15 6.45 6.99
CA ALA A 56 -4.60 6.48 6.77
C ALA A 56 -4.97 5.88 5.42
N GLN A 57 -4.19 6.19 4.37
CA GLN A 57 -4.43 5.65 3.04
C GLN A 57 -4.23 4.13 3.01
N ALA A 58 -3.17 3.64 3.67
CA ALA A 58 -2.90 2.21 3.76
C ALA A 58 -4.03 1.47 4.49
N GLN A 59 -4.57 2.05 5.54
CA GLN A 59 -5.69 1.47 6.27
C GLN A 59 -6.94 1.40 5.40
N ALA A 60 -7.23 2.44 4.63
CA ALA A 60 -8.37 2.46 3.71
C ALA A 60 -8.21 1.39 2.62
N LEU A 61 -6.99 1.24 2.09
CA LEU A 61 -6.69 0.21 1.08
C LEU A 61 -6.84 -1.20 1.65
N GLU A 62 -6.44 -1.41 2.90
CA GLU A 62 -6.63 -2.72 3.55
C GLU A 62 -8.10 -3.04 3.75
N GLN A 63 -8.92 -2.07 4.13
CA GLN A 63 -10.36 -2.28 4.24
C GLN A 63 -10.97 -2.64 2.89
N SER A 64 -10.55 -1.97 1.83
CA SER A 64 -11.00 -2.28 0.48
C SER A 64 -10.62 -3.71 0.09
N ARG A 65 -9.39 -4.14 0.41
CA ARG A 65 -8.94 -5.50 0.15
C ARG A 65 -9.80 -6.52 0.87
N LEU A 66 -10.09 -6.30 2.13
CA LEU A 66 -10.90 -7.22 2.93
C LEU A 66 -12.32 -7.33 2.38
N GLN A 67 -12.90 -6.22 1.95
CA GLN A 67 -14.23 -6.24 1.32
C GLN A 67 -14.21 -7.02 0.01
N ARG A 68 -13.16 -6.84 -0.80
CA ARG A 68 -13.01 -7.57 -2.06
C ARG A 68 -12.89 -9.06 -1.82
N VAL A 69 -12.11 -9.47 -0.83
CA VAL A 69 -11.97 -10.88 -0.46
C VAL A 69 -13.31 -11.46 -0.02
N ALA A 70 -14.07 -10.72 0.77
CA ALA A 70 -15.38 -11.17 1.24
C ALA A 70 -16.36 -11.37 0.07
N HIS A 71 -16.39 -10.43 -0.88
CA HIS A 71 -17.23 -10.59 -2.06
C HIS A 71 -16.77 -11.75 -2.94
N ALA A 72 -15.46 -11.90 -3.12
CA ALA A 72 -14.90 -13.00 -3.90
C ALA A 72 -15.24 -14.34 -3.28
N ARG A 73 -15.09 -14.47 -1.95
CA ARG A 73 -15.41 -15.71 -1.27
C ARG A 73 -16.86 -16.10 -1.43
N ALA A 74 -17.77 -15.10 -1.42
CA ALA A 74 -19.19 -15.36 -1.59
C ALA A 74 -19.54 -15.78 -3.02
N LEU A 75 -18.73 -15.37 -4.03
CA LEU A 75 -18.98 -15.70 -5.42
C LEU A 75 -18.35 -17.04 -5.82
N LEU A 76 -17.26 -17.44 -5.19
CA LEU A 76 -16.55 -18.66 -5.53
C LEU A 76 -17.24 -19.89 -4.91
N PRO A 77 -17.17 -21.05 -5.58
CA PRO A 77 -17.66 -22.28 -4.99
C PRO A 77 -16.94 -22.61 -3.70
N ALA A 78 -17.64 -23.24 -2.76
CA ALA A 78 -17.06 -23.65 -1.49
C ALA A 78 -15.82 -24.54 -1.73
N GLY A 79 -14.76 -24.29 -0.98
CA GLY A 79 -13.52 -25.05 -1.12
C GLY A 79 -12.58 -24.52 -2.18
N THR A 80 -12.99 -23.55 -2.99
CA THR A 80 -12.10 -22.95 -3.99
C THR A 80 -11.21 -21.92 -3.31
N PRO A 81 -9.90 -21.92 -3.56
CA PRO A 81 -9.04 -20.88 -3.04
C PRO A 81 -9.46 -19.51 -3.53
N VAL A 82 -9.45 -18.52 -2.64
CA VAL A 82 -9.90 -17.17 -2.98
C VAL A 82 -8.75 -16.43 -3.66
N THR A 83 -8.73 -16.49 -4.98
CA THR A 83 -7.77 -15.78 -5.81
C THR A 83 -8.52 -15.00 -6.88
N MET A 84 -7.92 -13.90 -7.34
CA MET A 84 -8.55 -13.11 -8.41
C MET A 84 -8.56 -13.89 -9.72
N THR A 85 -7.57 -14.74 -9.96
CA THR A 85 -7.54 -15.61 -11.13
C THR A 85 -8.74 -16.54 -11.14
N ALA A 86 -9.02 -17.22 -10.02
CA ALA A 86 -10.18 -18.10 -9.91
C ALA A 86 -11.49 -17.32 -10.04
N LEU A 87 -11.53 -16.13 -9.46
CA LEU A 87 -12.72 -15.29 -9.51
C LEU A 87 -13.04 -14.86 -10.95
N PHE A 88 -12.05 -14.35 -11.67
CA PHE A 88 -12.28 -13.88 -13.04
C PHE A 88 -12.58 -15.03 -14.00
N ALA A 89 -12.16 -16.26 -13.68
CA ALA A 89 -12.49 -17.42 -14.47
C ALA A 89 -14.01 -17.71 -14.50
N LEU A 90 -14.78 -17.16 -13.57
CA LEU A 90 -16.22 -17.26 -13.56
C LEU A 90 -16.91 -16.41 -14.60
N LEU A 91 -16.19 -15.45 -15.19
CA LEU A 91 -16.76 -14.48 -16.11
C LEU A 91 -16.47 -14.86 -17.55
N GLN A 92 -17.26 -14.30 -18.45
CA GLN A 92 -17.05 -14.41 -19.88
C GLN A 92 -16.60 -13.08 -20.45
N ALA A 93 -15.96 -13.14 -21.62
CA ALA A 93 -15.60 -11.92 -22.33
C ALA A 93 -16.87 -11.16 -22.74
N PRO A 94 -16.84 -9.83 -22.82
CA PRO A 94 -15.65 -8.96 -22.65
C PRO A 94 -15.38 -8.56 -21.20
N LEU A 95 -16.30 -8.81 -20.28
CA LEU A 95 -16.16 -8.35 -18.88
C LEU A 95 -14.93 -8.97 -18.20
N GLN A 96 -14.70 -10.25 -18.47
CA GLN A 96 -13.52 -10.94 -17.92
C GLN A 96 -12.24 -10.20 -18.29
N GLN A 97 -12.11 -9.81 -19.56
CA GLN A 97 -10.92 -9.12 -20.07
C GLN A 97 -10.79 -7.73 -19.42
N GLN A 98 -11.90 -7.02 -19.29
CA GLN A 98 -11.91 -5.69 -18.67
C GLN A 98 -11.43 -5.74 -17.23
N LEU A 99 -11.95 -6.71 -16.45
CA LEU A 99 -11.57 -6.82 -15.05
C LEU A 99 -10.14 -7.35 -14.88
N ARG A 100 -9.69 -8.25 -15.76
CA ARG A 100 -8.29 -8.69 -15.73
C ARG A 100 -7.33 -7.54 -16.04
N ASN A 101 -7.68 -6.68 -16.98
CA ASN A 101 -6.85 -5.52 -17.31
C ASN A 101 -6.78 -4.56 -16.13
N LEU A 102 -7.91 -4.31 -15.49
CA LEU A 102 -7.97 -3.45 -14.30
C LEU A 102 -7.15 -4.03 -13.16
N TRP A 103 -7.23 -5.34 -12.95
CA TRP A 103 -6.46 -6.03 -11.92
C TRP A 103 -4.96 -5.93 -12.18
N ARG A 104 -4.52 -6.10 -13.43
CA ARG A 104 -3.11 -5.93 -13.79
C ARG A 104 -2.61 -4.52 -13.51
N GLN A 105 -3.44 -3.53 -13.84
CA GLN A 105 -3.11 -2.14 -13.54
C GLN A 105 -2.95 -1.92 -12.04
N LEU A 106 -3.85 -2.49 -11.26
CA LEU A 106 -3.79 -2.40 -9.80
C LEU A 106 -2.54 -3.08 -9.25
N GLU A 107 -2.22 -4.29 -9.73
CA GLU A 107 -1.02 -5.01 -9.31
C GLU A 107 0.25 -4.21 -9.62
N ALA A 108 0.32 -3.59 -10.78
CA ALA A 108 1.48 -2.78 -11.16
C ALA A 108 1.64 -1.59 -10.21
N LEU A 109 0.54 -0.94 -9.85
CA LEU A 109 0.57 0.18 -8.89
C LEU A 109 1.00 -0.27 -7.50
N VAL A 110 0.51 -1.43 -7.05
CA VAL A 110 0.92 -2.00 -5.76
C VAL A 110 2.42 -2.24 -5.73
N GLN A 111 2.97 -2.86 -6.77
CA GLN A 111 4.41 -3.13 -6.84
C GLN A 111 5.22 -1.84 -6.87
N HIS A 112 4.75 -0.85 -7.61
CA HIS A 112 5.43 0.44 -7.69
C HIS A 112 5.44 1.13 -6.33
N CYS A 113 4.31 1.16 -5.62
CA CYS A 113 4.23 1.75 -4.28
C CYS A 113 5.13 1.01 -3.29
N LYS A 114 5.21 -0.33 -3.39
CA LYS A 114 6.13 -1.10 -2.54
C LYS A 114 7.58 -0.68 -2.77
N ALA A 115 7.96 -0.51 -4.04
CA ALA A 115 9.33 -0.10 -4.37
C ALA A 115 9.63 1.30 -3.84
N LEU A 116 8.67 2.23 -3.97
CA LEU A 116 8.84 3.58 -3.43
C LEU A 116 8.95 3.57 -1.90
N ASN A 117 8.16 2.74 -1.24
CA ASN A 117 8.21 2.63 0.21
C ASN A 117 9.57 2.08 0.68
N VAL A 118 10.09 1.07 -0.01
CA VAL A 118 11.42 0.52 0.30
C VAL A 118 12.49 1.61 0.13
N ARG A 119 12.43 2.36 -0.96
CA ARG A 119 13.36 3.47 -1.21
C ARG A 119 13.32 4.49 -0.05
N ASN A 120 12.12 4.88 0.35
CA ASN A 120 11.95 5.87 1.40
C ASN A 120 12.45 5.35 2.75
N CYS A 121 12.14 4.09 3.07
CA CYS A 121 12.62 3.48 4.30
C CYS A 121 14.14 3.41 4.34
N GLN A 122 14.77 3.04 3.22
CA GLN A 122 16.22 2.99 3.13
C GLN A 122 16.85 4.36 3.36
N LEU A 123 16.29 5.40 2.72
CA LEU A 123 16.78 6.76 2.90
C LEU A 123 16.69 7.20 4.36
N ILE A 124 15.54 6.99 4.99
CA ILE A 124 15.31 7.39 6.38
C ILE A 124 16.22 6.62 7.33
N MET A 125 16.42 5.33 7.08
CA MET A 125 17.32 4.50 7.88
C MET A 125 18.78 4.95 7.73
N GLU A 126 19.20 5.27 6.51
CA GLU A 126 20.55 5.77 6.27
C GLU A 126 20.79 7.11 6.97
N GLN A 127 19.81 8.00 6.92
CA GLN A 127 19.89 9.27 7.62
C GLN A 127 19.98 9.07 9.13
N ALA A 128 19.18 8.17 9.68
CA ALA A 128 19.21 7.87 11.11
C ALA A 128 20.56 7.25 11.51
N GLN A 129 21.10 6.37 10.67
CA GLN A 129 22.41 5.76 10.93
C GLN A 129 23.52 6.79 10.87
N THR A 130 23.50 7.67 9.90
CA THR A 130 24.48 8.76 9.80
C THR A 130 24.42 9.65 11.04
N MET A 131 23.23 10.00 11.49
CA MET A 131 23.06 10.81 12.69
C MET A 131 23.62 10.11 13.92
N ARG A 132 23.34 8.82 14.07
CA ARG A 132 23.88 8.03 15.19
C ARG A 132 25.40 7.97 15.15
N GLN A 133 25.99 7.84 13.95
CA GLN A 133 27.44 7.81 13.81
C GLN A 133 28.06 9.15 14.21
N VAL A 134 27.44 10.25 13.80
CA VAL A 134 27.93 11.57 14.19
C VAL A 134 27.87 11.74 15.71
N LEU A 135 26.72 11.41 16.30
CA LEU A 135 26.55 11.55 17.75
C LEU A 135 27.38 10.51 18.50
N GLY A 136 27.43 9.28 17.99
CA GLY A 136 28.23 8.22 18.59
C GLY A 136 29.72 8.48 18.49
N GLY A 137 30.19 9.10 17.40
CA GLY A 137 31.57 9.52 17.26
C GLY A 137 31.97 10.55 18.29
N GLY A 138 31.11 11.53 18.51
CA GLY A 138 31.31 12.52 19.58
C GLY A 138 31.36 11.86 20.95
N ASN A 139 30.41 10.98 21.21
CA ASN A 139 30.39 10.25 22.48
C ASN A 139 31.60 9.34 22.63
N HIS A 140 32.03 8.72 21.54
CA HIS A 140 33.21 7.87 21.55
C HIS A 140 34.46 8.68 21.89
N GLU A 141 34.61 9.86 21.27
CA GLU A 141 35.71 10.74 21.57
C GLU A 141 35.71 11.14 23.05
N GLU A 142 34.56 11.44 23.61
CA GLU A 142 34.46 11.74 25.03
C GLU A 142 34.90 10.53 25.86
N GLY A 143 34.51 9.33 25.45
CA GLY A 143 34.93 8.12 26.13
C GLY A 143 36.43 7.88 26.06
N ILE A 144 37.07 8.31 24.97
CA ILE A 144 38.51 8.18 24.81
C ILE A 144 39.25 9.21 25.67
N TYR A 145 38.78 10.45 25.69
CA TYR A 145 39.48 11.52 26.39
C TYR A 145 38.95 11.78 27.80
N GLY A 146 37.77 11.28 28.10
CA GLY A 146 37.20 11.42 29.43
C GLY A 146 37.65 10.31 30.31
N PRO A 147 37.24 10.35 31.56
CA PRO A 147 37.61 9.31 32.51
C PRO A 147 36.92 8.00 32.27
N GLY A 148 36.04 7.97 31.29
CA GLY A 148 35.25 6.83 31.03
C GLY A 148 35.85 5.72 30.35
#